data_2ecc5590372090e94ded22a3b4f43794
#
_entry.id   2ecc5590372090e94ded22a3b4f43794
#
_cell.length_a   1.000
_cell.length_b   1.000
_cell.length_c   1.000
_cell.angle_alpha   90.00
_cell.angle_beta   90.00
_cell.angle_gamma   90.00
#
_symmetry.space_group_name_H-M   'P 1'
#
loop_
_entity.id
_entity.type
_entity.pdbx_description
1 polymer ?
#
loop_
_entity_poly.entity_id
_entity_poly.type
_entity_poly.pdbx_seq_one_letter_code
_entity_poly.pdbx_strand_id
1 'polypeptide(L)'
;MANQFHEANRRRWDAASASWAHHADTRGIWKRCHLDASLALDAAELNWLRDVGGKSIAVLGSGDNQVAFALSGMGAKVTSIDISEQQLDVARRRAAALGLNVKFVQADVVDLSSLGNATFDLVYTGGYVAPWVSDLTRYYGEAARILKPDGLLIVSEYHPFRRVWSRSASDLKVGINYFDRGPHRFEAAMDVLYHAPGELEQFEFHWTVADYITAILASGCQLIHAEEFGDTSEEWEGAPMSGLPVSLLLIGRREE
;
A
#
# COMPACT_ATOMS: atom_id res chain seq x y z
N MET A 1 11.94 -14.97 14.06
CA MET A 1 13.11 -14.67 13.19
C MET A 1 12.65 -13.63 12.20
N ALA A 2 13.46 -12.60 11.92
CA ALA A 2 13.13 -11.61 10.91
C ALA A 2 12.93 -12.29 9.54
N ASN A 3 11.92 -11.86 8.79
CA ASN A 3 11.64 -12.37 7.45
C ASN A 3 12.73 -11.87 6.50
N GLN A 4 13.52 -12.78 5.92
CA GLN A 4 14.65 -12.42 5.05
C GLN A 4 14.24 -11.56 3.83
N PHE A 5 13.05 -11.80 3.28
CA PHE A 5 12.54 -11.04 2.14
C PHE A 5 12.14 -9.63 2.56
N HIS A 6 11.45 -9.49 3.70
CA HIS A 6 11.06 -8.18 4.24
C HIS A 6 12.29 -7.37 4.64
N GLU A 7 13.33 -8.01 5.20
CA GLU A 7 14.57 -7.32 5.54
C GLU A 7 15.33 -6.85 4.28
N ALA A 8 15.36 -7.65 3.21
CA ALA A 8 15.91 -7.22 1.93
C ALA A 8 15.12 -6.03 1.36
N ASN A 9 13.78 -6.12 1.35
CA ASN A 9 12.90 -5.04 0.91
C ASN A 9 13.09 -3.76 1.74
N ARG A 10 13.20 -3.87 3.08
CA ARG A 10 13.47 -2.74 3.98
C ARG A 10 14.75 -2.01 3.58
N ARG A 11 15.87 -2.75 3.43
CA ARG A 11 17.16 -2.16 3.02
C ARG A 11 17.06 -1.44 1.68
N ARG A 12 16.32 -2.03 0.75
CA ARG A 12 16.11 -1.43 -0.57
C ARG A 12 15.32 -0.13 -0.46
N TRP A 13 14.20 -0.11 0.30
CA TRP A 13 13.39 1.08 0.52
C TRP A 13 14.14 2.17 1.28
N ASP A 14 14.96 1.81 2.28
CA ASP A 14 15.84 2.76 2.96
C ASP A 14 16.79 3.43 1.97
N ALA A 15 17.45 2.65 1.13
CA ALA A 15 18.40 3.16 0.14
C ALA A 15 17.73 4.00 -0.97
N ALA A 16 16.50 3.66 -1.36
CA ALA A 16 15.74 4.36 -2.40
C ALA A 16 15.03 5.62 -1.90
N SER A 17 14.98 5.87 -0.59
CA SER A 17 14.12 6.92 0.00
C SER A 17 14.38 8.32 -0.57
N ALA A 18 15.64 8.68 -0.82
CA ALA A 18 15.99 10.00 -1.37
C ALA A 18 15.53 10.16 -2.83
N SER A 19 15.71 9.13 -3.66
CA SER A 19 15.27 9.15 -5.06
C SER A 19 13.74 9.18 -5.15
N TRP A 20 13.08 8.39 -4.30
CA TRP A 20 11.63 8.39 -4.21
C TRP A 20 11.07 9.73 -3.74
N ALA A 21 11.69 10.34 -2.72
CA ALA A 21 11.31 11.68 -2.25
C ALA A 21 11.45 12.73 -3.36
N HIS A 22 12.53 12.69 -4.13
CA HIS A 22 12.73 13.58 -5.28
C HIS A 22 11.63 13.41 -6.33
N HIS A 23 11.29 12.17 -6.70
CA HIS A 23 10.19 11.89 -7.62
C HIS A 23 8.85 12.42 -7.10
N ALA A 24 8.52 12.15 -5.84
CA ALA A 24 7.30 12.67 -5.22
C ALA A 24 7.26 14.20 -5.14
N ASP A 25 8.42 14.85 -5.01
CA ASP A 25 8.53 16.31 -5.01
C ASP A 25 8.24 16.92 -6.39
N THR A 26 8.63 16.25 -7.49
CA THR A 26 8.31 16.70 -8.87
C THR A 26 6.82 16.63 -9.16
N ARG A 27 6.13 15.60 -8.66
CA ARG A 27 4.66 15.47 -8.78
C ARG A 27 3.92 16.43 -7.86
N GLY A 28 4.47 16.73 -6.70
CA GLY A 28 3.94 17.71 -5.74
C GLY A 28 2.59 17.37 -5.11
N ILE A 29 2.09 16.13 -5.26
CA ILE A 29 0.80 15.68 -4.74
C ILE A 29 0.78 15.80 -3.22
N TRP A 30 1.82 15.34 -2.54
CA TRP A 30 1.92 15.36 -1.09
C TRP A 30 1.74 16.77 -0.47
N LYS A 31 2.03 17.82 -1.24
CA LYS A 31 1.88 19.22 -0.78
C LYS A 31 0.43 19.67 -0.72
N ARG A 32 -0.48 18.97 -1.40
CA ARG A 32 -1.86 19.42 -1.63
C ARG A 32 -2.92 18.40 -1.20
N CYS A 33 -2.57 17.10 -1.14
CA CYS A 33 -3.54 16.04 -0.86
C CYS A 33 -4.24 16.18 0.50
N HIS A 34 -3.64 16.88 1.46
CA HIS A 34 -4.29 17.20 2.75
C HIS A 34 -5.40 18.27 2.62
N LEU A 35 -5.41 19.05 1.54
CA LEU A 35 -6.46 20.02 1.22
C LEU A 35 -7.50 19.45 0.24
N ASP A 36 -7.07 18.51 -0.59
CA ASP A 36 -7.90 17.84 -1.59
C ASP A 36 -7.51 16.35 -1.64
N ALA A 37 -8.29 15.53 -0.93
CA ALA A 37 -8.03 14.10 -0.78
C ALA A 37 -8.11 13.34 -2.11
N SER A 38 -8.85 13.85 -3.12
CA SER A 38 -8.98 13.23 -4.44
C SER A 38 -7.67 13.18 -5.24
N LEU A 39 -6.65 13.92 -4.80
CA LEU A 39 -5.31 13.86 -5.38
C LEU A 39 -4.53 12.58 -4.96
N ALA A 40 -4.98 11.89 -3.91
CA ALA A 40 -4.31 10.72 -3.35
C ALA A 40 -5.21 9.49 -3.20
N LEU A 41 -6.52 9.67 -3.34
CA LEU A 41 -7.54 8.63 -3.14
C LEU A 41 -8.52 8.66 -4.31
N ASP A 42 -8.87 7.48 -4.80
CA ASP A 42 -9.88 7.34 -5.85
C ASP A 42 -11.29 7.61 -5.33
N ALA A 43 -12.22 7.90 -6.24
CA ALA A 43 -13.62 8.14 -5.89
C ALA A 43 -14.26 6.93 -5.17
N ALA A 44 -13.90 5.70 -5.56
CA ALA A 44 -14.34 4.47 -4.91
C ALA A 44 -13.89 4.42 -3.44
N GLU A 45 -12.64 4.77 -3.15
CA GLU A 45 -12.08 4.84 -1.79
C GLU A 45 -12.74 5.95 -0.96
N LEU A 46 -12.88 7.14 -1.56
CA LEU A 46 -13.49 8.30 -0.90
C LEU A 46 -14.93 8.04 -0.45
N ASN A 47 -15.68 7.18 -1.14
CA ASN A 47 -17.01 6.76 -0.71
C ASN A 47 -17.01 6.07 0.67
N TRP A 48 -15.94 5.33 1.00
CA TRP A 48 -15.76 4.64 2.28
C TRP A 48 -15.08 5.51 3.34
N LEU A 49 -14.38 6.56 2.92
CA LEU A 49 -13.57 7.42 3.78
C LEU A 49 -14.23 8.77 4.12
N ARG A 50 -15.44 9.05 3.62
CA ARG A 50 -16.11 10.37 3.82
C ARG A 50 -16.29 10.78 5.28
N ASP A 51 -16.48 9.85 6.19
CA ASP A 51 -16.80 10.07 7.60
C ASP A 51 -15.65 9.69 8.54
N VAL A 52 -14.40 10.06 8.20
CA VAL A 52 -13.20 9.71 8.98
C VAL A 52 -12.82 10.76 10.02
N GLY A 53 -13.47 11.91 10.04
CA GLY A 53 -13.19 12.98 11.00
C GLY A 53 -13.21 12.48 12.45
N GLY A 54 -12.12 12.70 13.19
CA GLY A 54 -11.94 12.26 14.57
C GLY A 54 -11.63 10.78 14.78
N LYS A 55 -11.76 9.92 13.77
CA LYS A 55 -11.45 8.48 13.84
C LYS A 55 -9.96 8.23 13.94
N SER A 56 -9.58 7.16 14.64
CA SER A 56 -8.20 6.66 14.69
C SER A 56 -7.96 5.73 13.52
N ILE A 57 -7.00 6.08 12.65
CA ILE A 57 -6.71 5.34 11.42
C ILE A 57 -5.24 4.91 11.39
N ALA A 58 -5.00 3.63 11.10
CA ALA A 58 -3.67 3.14 10.74
C ALA A 58 -3.53 3.07 9.21
N VAL A 59 -2.44 3.62 8.68
CA VAL A 59 -2.05 3.49 7.26
C VAL A 59 -0.81 2.61 7.21
N LEU A 60 -0.96 1.42 6.63
CA LEU A 60 0.08 0.38 6.58
C LEU A 60 0.87 0.48 5.27
N GLY A 61 2.20 0.33 5.35
CA GLY A 61 3.10 0.47 4.21
C GLY A 61 2.99 1.86 3.58
N SER A 62 2.99 2.89 4.42
CA SER A 62 2.58 4.25 4.06
C SER A 62 3.48 4.95 3.02
N GLY A 63 4.68 4.44 2.78
CA GLY A 63 5.59 4.91 1.73
C GLY A 63 5.79 6.43 1.68
N ASP A 64 5.36 7.07 0.60
CA ASP A 64 5.45 8.51 0.38
C ASP A 64 4.43 9.35 1.19
N ASN A 65 3.56 8.69 1.94
CA ASN A 65 2.60 9.27 2.88
C ASN A 65 1.45 10.11 2.29
N GLN A 66 1.18 10.03 1.00
CA GLN A 66 0.10 10.81 0.39
C GLN A 66 -1.25 10.51 1.02
N VAL A 67 -1.62 9.23 1.18
CA VAL A 67 -2.88 8.83 1.81
C VAL A 67 -2.93 9.22 3.29
N ALA A 68 -1.83 9.05 4.03
CA ALA A 68 -1.76 9.47 5.43
C ALA A 68 -2.01 10.99 5.60
N PHE A 69 -1.48 11.80 4.68
CA PHE A 69 -1.69 13.24 4.69
C PHE A 69 -3.12 13.63 4.27
N ALA A 70 -3.68 12.96 3.26
CA ALA A 70 -5.07 13.16 2.85
C ALA A 70 -6.03 12.87 4.01
N LEU A 71 -5.90 11.72 4.65
CA LEU A 71 -6.73 11.34 5.80
C LEU A 71 -6.55 12.29 7.00
N SER A 72 -5.32 12.75 7.25
CA SER A 72 -5.07 13.76 8.28
C SER A 72 -5.75 15.09 7.95
N GLY A 73 -5.73 15.51 6.69
CA GLY A 73 -6.45 16.71 6.21
C GLY A 73 -7.98 16.59 6.33
N MET A 74 -8.52 15.36 6.21
CA MET A 74 -9.94 15.06 6.46
C MET A 74 -10.29 15.01 7.95
N GLY A 75 -9.35 15.29 8.85
CA GLY A 75 -9.56 15.36 10.29
C GLY A 75 -9.40 14.04 11.04
N ALA A 76 -8.86 13.00 10.42
CA ALA A 76 -8.56 11.75 11.10
C ALA A 76 -7.32 11.85 12.01
N LYS A 77 -7.27 11.01 13.05
CA LYS A 77 -6.08 10.77 13.88
C LYS A 77 -5.24 9.66 13.25
N VAL A 78 -4.26 10.03 12.44
CA VAL A 78 -3.53 9.09 11.61
C VAL A 78 -2.27 8.57 12.30
N THR A 79 -2.08 7.24 12.23
CA THR A 79 -0.80 6.56 12.50
C THR A 79 -0.31 5.95 11.19
N SER A 80 0.82 6.45 10.71
CA SER A 80 1.52 6.01 9.50
C SER A 80 2.55 4.96 9.88
N ILE A 81 2.49 3.77 9.29
CA ILE A 81 3.34 2.63 9.60
C ILE A 81 4.09 2.20 8.34
N ASP A 82 5.41 2.09 8.45
CA ASP A 82 6.25 1.61 7.36
C ASP A 82 7.45 0.82 7.92
N ILE A 83 7.96 -0.11 7.13
CA ILE A 83 9.15 -0.90 7.49
C ILE A 83 10.43 -0.07 7.35
N SER A 84 10.45 0.93 6.48
CA SER A 84 11.59 1.81 6.19
C SER A 84 11.60 3.05 7.09
N GLU A 85 12.58 3.14 7.99
CA GLU A 85 12.75 4.34 8.81
C GLU A 85 13.13 5.56 7.96
N GLN A 86 13.86 5.38 6.87
CA GLN A 86 14.23 6.48 5.97
C GLN A 86 13.01 7.08 5.25
N GLN A 87 12.05 6.26 4.86
CA GLN A 87 10.76 6.73 4.31
C GLN A 87 9.98 7.50 5.36
N LEU A 88 9.91 6.99 6.59
CA LEU A 88 9.24 7.68 7.69
C LEU A 88 9.91 9.01 8.05
N ASP A 89 11.23 9.12 7.94
CA ASP A 89 11.94 10.40 8.16
C ASP A 89 11.58 11.45 7.11
N VAL A 90 11.45 11.05 5.84
CA VAL A 90 10.91 11.93 4.78
C VAL A 90 9.50 12.38 5.15
N ALA A 91 8.65 11.44 5.56
CA ALA A 91 7.27 11.70 5.93
C ALA A 91 7.13 12.66 7.11
N ARG A 92 7.94 12.47 8.17
CA ARG A 92 7.96 13.36 9.35
C ARG A 92 8.27 14.80 8.96
N ARG A 93 9.31 14.99 8.12
CA ARG A 93 9.66 16.34 7.61
C ARG A 93 8.54 16.97 6.80
N ARG A 94 7.88 16.19 5.93
CA ARG A 94 6.75 16.65 5.12
C ARG A 94 5.54 17.01 5.98
N ALA A 95 5.17 16.15 6.92
CA ALA A 95 4.07 16.41 7.86
C ALA A 95 4.31 17.69 8.68
N ALA A 96 5.54 17.86 9.21
CA ALA A 96 5.90 19.07 9.93
C ALA A 96 5.80 20.33 9.05
N ALA A 97 6.25 20.27 7.80
CA ALA A 97 6.16 21.38 6.84
C ALA A 97 4.71 21.77 6.51
N LEU A 98 3.78 20.80 6.57
CA LEU A 98 2.35 21.00 6.33
C LEU A 98 1.55 21.30 7.61
N GLY A 99 2.18 21.27 8.79
CA GLY A 99 1.48 21.42 10.08
C GLY A 99 0.54 20.25 10.42
N LEU A 100 0.75 19.06 9.84
CA LEU A 100 -0.07 17.89 10.06
C LEU A 100 0.39 17.11 11.29
N ASN A 101 -0.58 16.65 12.10
CA ASN A 101 -0.33 15.83 13.27
C ASN A 101 -0.51 14.34 12.93
N VAL A 102 0.54 13.71 12.40
CA VAL A 102 0.57 12.29 12.05
C VAL A 102 1.56 11.58 13.00
N LYS A 103 1.15 10.46 13.59
CA LYS A 103 2.06 9.58 14.34
C LYS A 103 2.77 8.64 13.34
N PHE A 104 4.07 8.44 13.52
CA PHE A 104 4.88 7.57 12.67
C PHE A 104 5.47 6.43 13.49
N VAL A 105 5.31 5.19 13.00
CA VAL A 105 5.77 3.97 13.66
C VAL A 105 6.53 3.12 12.65
N GLN A 106 7.78 2.79 12.95
CA GLN A 106 8.52 1.79 12.18
C GLN A 106 8.07 0.39 12.60
N ALA A 107 7.51 -0.37 11.67
CA ALA A 107 7.14 -1.77 11.88
C ALA A 107 7.01 -2.50 10.54
N ASP A 108 7.24 -3.82 10.57
CA ASP A 108 6.84 -4.72 9.50
C ASP A 108 5.33 -4.96 9.61
N VAL A 109 4.59 -4.82 8.51
CA VAL A 109 3.13 -4.98 8.50
C VAL A 109 2.65 -6.38 8.88
N VAL A 110 3.52 -7.39 8.86
CA VAL A 110 3.23 -8.74 9.36
C VAL A 110 3.58 -8.90 10.85
N ASP A 111 4.09 -7.88 11.51
CA ASP A 111 4.40 -7.84 12.94
C ASP A 111 4.14 -6.44 13.51
N LEU A 112 2.90 -6.19 13.87
CA LEU A 112 2.45 -4.95 14.50
C LEU A 112 2.37 -5.08 16.03
N SER A 113 3.17 -5.94 16.64
CA SER A 113 3.17 -6.21 18.08
C SER A 113 3.41 -4.97 18.96
N SER A 114 4.04 -3.92 18.41
CA SER A 114 4.18 -2.62 19.05
C SER A 114 2.87 -1.81 19.15
N LEU A 115 1.82 -2.25 18.46
CA LEU A 115 0.49 -1.61 18.46
C LEU A 115 -0.50 -2.47 19.25
N GLY A 116 -1.33 -1.81 20.06
CA GLY A 116 -2.37 -2.49 20.86
C GLY A 116 -3.46 -3.10 19.99
N ASN A 117 -4.10 -4.16 20.51
CA ASN A 117 -5.31 -4.73 19.91
C ASN A 117 -6.46 -3.71 19.97
N ALA A 118 -7.38 -3.78 19.03
CA ALA A 118 -8.62 -3.00 19.02
C ALA A 118 -8.40 -1.48 19.24
N THR A 119 -7.40 -0.92 18.57
CA THR A 119 -6.97 0.48 18.74
C THR A 119 -7.56 1.40 17.67
N PHE A 120 -7.72 0.91 16.44
CA PHE A 120 -8.09 1.73 15.29
C PHE A 120 -9.54 1.50 14.85
N ASP A 121 -10.19 2.57 14.44
CA ASP A 121 -11.52 2.53 13.84
C ASP A 121 -11.45 2.06 12.38
N LEU A 122 -10.30 2.29 11.73
CA LEU A 122 -10.04 1.92 10.36
C LEU A 122 -8.56 1.60 10.16
N VAL A 123 -8.28 0.56 9.38
CA VAL A 123 -6.96 0.26 8.84
C VAL A 123 -7.02 0.40 7.32
N TYR A 124 -6.15 1.22 6.76
CA TYR A 124 -5.98 1.40 5.33
C TYR A 124 -4.66 0.79 4.89
N THR A 125 -4.69 0.04 3.81
CA THR A 125 -3.52 -0.43 3.08
C THR A 125 -3.76 -0.29 1.59
N GLY A 126 -2.74 0.14 0.86
CA GLY A 126 -2.88 0.34 -0.58
C GLY A 126 -1.65 0.97 -1.20
N GLY A 127 -1.73 1.18 -2.51
CA GLY A 127 -0.63 1.74 -3.25
C GLY A 127 0.54 0.78 -3.45
N TYR A 128 0.23 -0.50 -3.65
CA TYR A 128 1.22 -1.53 -3.95
C TYR A 128 2.05 -2.01 -2.75
N VAL A 129 1.41 -2.22 -1.61
CA VAL A 129 2.08 -2.76 -0.40
C VAL A 129 2.10 -4.29 -0.41
N ALA A 130 0.97 -4.93 -0.70
CA ALA A 130 0.84 -6.39 -0.61
C ALA A 130 1.85 -7.17 -1.45
N PRO A 131 2.27 -6.73 -2.65
CA PRO A 131 3.33 -7.40 -3.40
C PRO A 131 4.69 -7.45 -2.70
N TRP A 132 4.97 -6.59 -1.75
CA TRP A 132 6.21 -6.63 -0.95
C TRP A 132 6.12 -7.53 0.27
N VAL A 133 4.95 -8.13 0.53
CA VAL A 133 4.65 -8.93 1.71
C VAL A 133 4.58 -10.41 1.35
N SER A 134 5.37 -11.23 2.03
CA SER A 134 5.50 -12.67 1.75
C SER A 134 4.39 -13.53 2.36
N ASP A 135 3.51 -12.96 3.19
CA ASP A 135 2.44 -13.67 3.90
C ASP A 135 1.23 -12.74 4.09
N LEU A 136 0.28 -12.80 3.16
CA LEU A 136 -0.95 -12.01 3.21
C LEU A 136 -1.84 -12.37 4.41
N THR A 137 -1.87 -13.65 4.79
CA THR A 137 -2.71 -14.09 5.91
C THR A 137 -2.24 -13.45 7.21
N ARG A 138 -0.94 -13.44 7.44
CA ARG A 138 -0.37 -12.79 8.61
C ARG A 138 -0.53 -11.26 8.54
N TYR A 139 -0.34 -10.67 7.36
CA TYR A 139 -0.51 -9.24 7.14
C TYR A 139 -1.90 -8.76 7.52
N TYR A 140 -2.93 -9.37 6.94
CA TYR A 140 -4.31 -8.96 7.22
C TYR A 140 -4.78 -9.44 8.61
N GLY A 141 -4.20 -10.53 9.14
CA GLY A 141 -4.39 -10.92 10.53
C GLY A 141 -3.92 -9.85 11.53
N GLU A 142 -2.74 -9.26 11.33
CA GLU A 142 -2.25 -8.13 12.13
C GLU A 142 -3.10 -6.87 11.92
N ALA A 143 -3.49 -6.57 10.67
CA ALA A 143 -4.39 -5.46 10.37
C ALA A 143 -5.74 -5.60 11.10
N ALA A 144 -6.34 -6.80 11.09
CA ALA A 144 -7.57 -7.08 11.79
C ALA A 144 -7.41 -7.03 13.32
N ARG A 145 -6.28 -7.54 13.86
CA ARG A 145 -5.99 -7.52 15.30
C ARG A 145 -6.01 -6.11 15.88
N ILE A 146 -5.42 -5.14 15.16
CA ILE A 146 -5.36 -3.75 15.62
C ILE A 146 -6.66 -2.97 15.39
N LEU A 147 -7.59 -3.46 14.54
CA LEU A 147 -8.92 -2.89 14.37
C LEU A 147 -9.78 -3.10 15.62
N LYS A 148 -10.64 -2.15 15.91
CA LYS A 148 -11.76 -2.32 16.87
C LYS A 148 -12.82 -3.28 16.28
N PRO A 149 -13.67 -3.90 17.10
CA PRO A 149 -14.90 -4.52 16.61
C PRO A 149 -15.66 -3.55 15.71
N ASP A 150 -16.26 -4.04 14.64
CA ASP A 150 -16.92 -3.27 13.57
C ASP A 150 -16.01 -2.29 12.79
N GLY A 151 -14.72 -2.26 13.08
CA GLY A 151 -13.75 -1.46 12.35
C GLY A 151 -13.57 -1.94 10.90
N LEU A 152 -13.18 -1.02 10.02
CA LEU A 152 -13.02 -1.31 8.60
C LEU A 152 -11.56 -1.54 8.23
N LEU A 153 -11.31 -2.62 7.49
CA LEU A 153 -10.09 -2.86 6.73
C LEU A 153 -10.33 -2.45 5.29
N ILE A 154 -9.63 -1.42 4.83
CA ILE A 154 -9.65 -0.98 3.41
C ILE A 154 -8.37 -1.45 2.76
N VAL A 155 -8.51 -2.27 1.72
CA VAL A 155 -7.42 -2.77 0.88
C VAL A 155 -7.62 -2.21 -0.52
N SER A 156 -6.76 -1.26 -0.91
CA SER A 156 -6.79 -0.62 -2.24
C SER A 156 -5.44 -0.88 -2.92
N GLU A 157 -5.41 -1.89 -3.76
CA GLU A 157 -4.17 -2.36 -4.39
C GLU A 157 -4.26 -2.29 -5.91
N TYR A 158 -3.10 -2.28 -6.56
CA TYR A 158 -3.07 -2.53 -8.00
C TYR A 158 -3.62 -3.92 -8.29
N HIS A 159 -4.44 -3.99 -9.36
CA HIS A 159 -5.04 -5.26 -9.74
C HIS A 159 -3.96 -6.30 -10.07
N PRO A 160 -4.09 -7.56 -9.58
CA PRO A 160 -3.13 -8.63 -9.86
C PRO A 160 -2.80 -8.86 -11.34
N PHE A 161 -3.70 -8.54 -12.25
CA PHE A 161 -3.44 -8.63 -13.68
C PHE A 161 -2.33 -7.71 -14.19
N ARG A 162 -1.98 -6.65 -13.45
CA ARG A 162 -0.88 -5.76 -13.86
C ARG A 162 0.47 -6.46 -13.92
N ARG A 163 0.66 -7.54 -13.16
CA ARG A 163 1.93 -8.28 -13.06
C ARG A 163 2.06 -9.49 -13.98
N VAL A 164 1.02 -9.86 -14.73
CA VAL A 164 1.09 -11.04 -15.62
C VAL A 164 1.67 -10.73 -16.99
N TRP A 165 1.73 -9.46 -17.40
CA TRP A 165 2.11 -9.06 -18.74
C TRP A 165 3.61 -8.87 -18.91
N SER A 166 4.12 -9.19 -20.10
CA SER A 166 5.49 -8.84 -20.49
C SER A 166 5.63 -7.33 -20.62
N ARG A 167 6.69 -6.79 -20.01
CA ARG A 167 6.99 -5.35 -20.06
C ARG A 167 7.25 -4.89 -21.50
N SER A 168 6.84 -3.66 -21.81
CA SER A 168 7.10 -2.98 -23.09
C SER A 168 6.65 -3.78 -24.32
N ALA A 169 5.70 -4.72 -24.19
CA ALA A 169 5.16 -5.43 -25.31
C ALA A 169 4.13 -4.57 -26.05
N SER A 170 4.19 -4.56 -27.39
CA SER A 170 3.17 -3.89 -28.21
C SER A 170 1.78 -4.52 -28.08
N ASP A 171 1.74 -5.78 -27.68
CA ASP A 171 0.53 -6.56 -27.44
C ASP A 171 0.60 -7.16 -26.04
N LEU A 172 -0.55 -7.44 -25.42
CA LEU A 172 -0.60 -8.13 -24.14
C LEU A 172 -0.11 -9.58 -24.30
N LYS A 173 1.06 -9.86 -23.77
CA LYS A 173 1.63 -11.20 -23.70
C LYS A 173 1.81 -11.59 -22.26
N VAL A 174 1.33 -12.76 -21.87
CA VAL A 174 1.56 -13.32 -20.56
C VAL A 174 3.06 -13.59 -20.41
N GLY A 175 3.70 -12.86 -19.51
CA GLY A 175 5.13 -12.99 -19.19
C GLY A 175 5.36 -13.76 -17.88
N ILE A 176 4.42 -13.64 -16.94
CA ILE A 176 4.48 -14.32 -15.64
C ILE A 176 3.16 -15.10 -15.46
N ASN A 177 3.27 -16.33 -14.97
CA ASN A 177 2.09 -17.13 -14.65
C ASN A 177 1.31 -16.47 -13.50
N TYR A 178 0.02 -16.18 -13.70
CA TYR A 178 -0.88 -15.58 -12.71
C TYR A 178 -0.91 -16.34 -11.37
N PHE A 179 -0.64 -17.63 -11.36
CA PHE A 179 -0.64 -18.49 -10.19
C PHE A 179 0.75 -18.66 -9.56
N ASP A 180 1.79 -18.06 -10.12
CA ASP A 180 3.12 -18.07 -9.55
C ASP A 180 3.27 -16.92 -8.55
N ARG A 181 3.20 -17.27 -7.24
CA ARG A 181 3.28 -16.30 -6.14
C ARG A 181 4.68 -15.79 -5.86
N GLY A 182 5.67 -16.41 -6.44
CA GLY A 182 7.07 -16.04 -6.16
C GLY A 182 7.68 -16.81 -4.97
N PRO A 183 8.76 -16.30 -4.35
CA PRO A 183 9.26 -14.92 -4.48
C PRO A 183 9.85 -14.63 -5.86
N HIS A 184 9.51 -13.47 -6.41
CA HIS A 184 10.14 -12.95 -7.63
C HIS A 184 11.22 -11.93 -7.24
N ARG A 185 12.43 -12.10 -7.77
CA ARG A 185 13.46 -11.08 -7.60
C ARG A 185 13.09 -9.88 -8.48
N PHE A 186 12.86 -8.75 -7.84
CA PHE A 186 12.58 -7.52 -8.56
C PHE A 186 13.87 -6.97 -9.16
N GLU A 187 13.93 -6.88 -10.48
CA GLU A 187 15.05 -6.28 -11.20
C GLU A 187 14.75 -4.81 -11.46
N ALA A 188 15.44 -3.94 -10.74
CA ALA A 188 15.29 -2.49 -10.86
C ALA A 188 15.84 -1.91 -12.18
N ALA A 189 16.17 -2.73 -13.17
CA ALA A 189 16.91 -2.35 -14.38
C ALA A 189 16.16 -1.34 -15.28
N MET A 190 14.88 -1.09 -15.09
CA MET A 190 14.10 -0.11 -15.87
C MET A 190 13.67 1.11 -15.04
N ASP A 191 14.08 1.19 -13.80
CA ASP A 191 13.51 2.18 -12.91
C ASP A 191 14.50 3.29 -12.59
N VAL A 192 14.37 4.41 -13.31
CA VAL A 192 15.09 5.66 -13.04
C VAL A 192 14.86 6.13 -11.59
N LEU A 193 13.78 5.67 -10.93
CA LEU A 193 13.42 5.99 -9.56
C LEU A 193 14.23 5.21 -8.51
N TYR A 194 14.81 4.06 -8.88
CA TYR A 194 15.43 3.13 -7.93
C TYR A 194 16.93 3.06 -8.04
N HIS A 195 17.60 4.14 -8.39
CA HIS A 195 19.06 4.22 -8.26
C HIS A 195 19.48 4.19 -6.78
N ALA A 196 19.16 3.09 -6.09
CA ALA A 196 19.81 2.82 -4.82
C ALA A 196 21.26 2.42 -5.11
N PRO A 197 22.25 3.00 -4.44
CA PRO A 197 23.62 2.58 -4.59
C PRO A 197 23.78 1.13 -4.13
N GLY A 198 24.35 0.28 -5.00
CA GLY A 198 24.66 -1.11 -4.69
C GLY A 198 23.67 -2.15 -5.25
N GLU A 199 24.10 -3.42 -5.22
CA GLU A 199 23.32 -4.58 -5.62
C GLU A 199 22.39 -5.05 -4.48
N LEU A 200 21.42 -4.22 -4.09
CA LEU A 200 20.45 -4.60 -3.07
C LEU A 200 19.34 -5.44 -3.68
N GLU A 201 19.11 -6.60 -3.13
CA GLU A 201 18.00 -7.46 -3.52
C GLU A 201 16.66 -6.88 -3.05
N GLN A 202 15.64 -7.11 -3.85
CA GLN A 202 14.25 -6.79 -3.56
C GLN A 202 13.38 -7.93 -4.09
N PHE A 203 12.33 -8.29 -3.35
CA PHE A 203 11.47 -9.42 -3.66
C PHE A 203 10.02 -9.00 -3.72
N GLU A 204 9.31 -9.46 -4.77
CA GLU A 204 7.88 -9.33 -4.94
C GLU A 204 7.17 -10.68 -4.82
N PHE A 205 5.91 -10.60 -4.39
CA PHE A 205 4.97 -11.71 -4.34
C PHE A 205 3.74 -11.34 -5.15
N HIS A 206 3.34 -12.20 -6.08
CA HIS A 206 2.22 -11.94 -6.98
C HIS A 206 0.97 -12.68 -6.47
N TRP A 207 0.19 -12.01 -5.68
CA TRP A 207 -1.03 -12.53 -5.11
C TRP A 207 -2.16 -12.48 -6.14
N THR A 208 -3.00 -13.52 -6.16
CA THR A 208 -4.24 -13.51 -6.97
C THR A 208 -5.36 -12.76 -6.24
N VAL A 209 -6.42 -12.36 -6.93
CA VAL A 209 -7.63 -11.80 -6.28
C VAL A 209 -8.18 -12.76 -5.21
N ALA A 210 -8.15 -14.07 -5.50
CA ALA A 210 -8.59 -15.08 -4.54
C ALA A 210 -7.71 -15.14 -3.27
N ASP A 211 -6.39 -14.92 -3.39
CA ASP A 211 -5.49 -14.86 -2.23
C ASP A 211 -5.84 -13.66 -1.33
N TYR A 212 -6.09 -12.49 -1.90
CA TYR A 212 -6.54 -11.31 -1.15
C TYR A 212 -7.82 -11.57 -0.38
N ILE A 213 -8.86 -12.07 -1.08
CA ILE A 213 -10.16 -12.36 -0.48
C ILE A 213 -10.00 -13.40 0.64
N THR A 214 -9.28 -14.49 0.37
CA THR A 214 -9.06 -15.56 1.35
C THR A 214 -8.33 -15.06 2.59
N ALA A 215 -7.30 -14.22 2.43
CA ALA A 215 -6.56 -13.67 3.55
C ALA A 215 -7.40 -12.70 4.42
N ILE A 216 -8.27 -11.89 3.78
CA ILE A 216 -9.22 -11.03 4.51
C ILE A 216 -10.21 -11.87 5.32
N LEU A 217 -10.81 -12.90 4.71
CA LEU A 217 -11.74 -13.81 5.41
C LEU A 217 -11.04 -14.56 6.56
N ALA A 218 -9.82 -15.05 6.33
CA ALA A 218 -9.04 -15.76 7.34
C ALA A 218 -8.62 -14.86 8.52
N SER A 219 -8.59 -13.53 8.34
CA SER A 219 -8.27 -12.58 9.42
C SER A 219 -9.42 -12.34 10.41
N GLY A 220 -10.61 -12.94 10.19
CA GLY A 220 -11.82 -12.69 10.99
C GLY A 220 -12.57 -11.42 10.56
N CYS A 221 -12.35 -10.97 9.32
CA CYS A 221 -13.13 -9.90 8.73
C CYS A 221 -14.18 -10.46 7.76
N GLN A 222 -15.42 -9.95 7.84
CA GLN A 222 -16.41 -10.15 6.81
C GLN A 222 -16.07 -9.27 5.60
N LEU A 223 -15.98 -9.85 4.41
CA LEU A 223 -15.86 -9.06 3.18
C LEU A 223 -17.22 -8.43 2.87
N ILE A 224 -17.31 -7.10 2.89
CA ILE A 224 -18.56 -6.35 2.71
C ILE A 224 -18.62 -5.61 1.37
N HIS A 225 -17.48 -5.47 0.68
CA HIS A 225 -17.40 -4.87 -0.65
C HIS A 225 -16.19 -5.39 -1.41
N ALA A 226 -16.35 -5.56 -2.72
CA ALA A 226 -15.28 -5.82 -3.67
C ALA A 226 -15.58 -5.08 -4.97
N GLU A 227 -14.61 -4.32 -5.48
CA GLU A 227 -14.72 -3.54 -6.70
C GLU A 227 -13.41 -3.61 -7.48
N GLU A 228 -13.53 -3.85 -8.77
CA GLU A 228 -12.42 -3.75 -9.73
C GLU A 228 -12.68 -2.52 -10.61
N PHE A 229 -11.69 -1.63 -10.71
CA PHE A 229 -11.83 -0.39 -11.46
C PHE A 229 -10.51 0.04 -12.10
N GLY A 230 -10.57 1.08 -12.94
CA GLY A 230 -9.40 1.70 -13.53
C GLY A 230 -9.69 2.39 -14.84
N ASP A 231 -8.77 3.25 -15.27
CA ASP A 231 -8.82 3.88 -16.57
C ASP A 231 -8.30 2.90 -17.63
N THR A 232 -9.14 2.62 -18.63
CA THR A 232 -8.80 1.73 -19.75
C THR A 232 -7.75 2.33 -20.70
N SER A 233 -7.36 3.58 -20.53
CA SER A 233 -6.29 4.25 -21.28
C SER A 233 -4.90 4.02 -20.67
N GLU A 234 -4.82 3.51 -19.43
CA GLU A 234 -3.54 3.30 -18.76
C GLU A 234 -2.72 2.18 -19.38
N GLU A 235 -1.42 2.43 -19.43
CA GLU A 235 -0.40 1.43 -19.71
C GLU A 235 0.25 1.00 -18.41
N TRP A 236 0.65 -0.27 -18.32
CA TRP A 236 1.50 -0.73 -17.24
C TRP A 236 2.86 -1.14 -17.78
N GLU A 237 3.90 -0.38 -17.40
CA GLU A 237 5.27 -0.64 -17.84
C GLU A 237 5.38 -0.82 -19.37
N GLY A 238 4.56 -0.07 -20.13
CA GLY A 238 4.49 -0.09 -21.58
C GLY A 238 3.57 -1.17 -22.17
N ALA A 239 2.91 -2.01 -21.35
CA ALA A 239 1.91 -2.95 -21.83
C ALA A 239 0.53 -2.27 -21.94
N PRO A 240 -0.18 -2.38 -23.07
CA PRO A 240 -1.48 -1.74 -23.27
C PRO A 240 -2.58 -2.46 -22.49
N MET A 241 -3.01 -1.90 -21.36
CA MET A 241 -3.99 -2.52 -20.46
C MET A 241 -5.45 -2.15 -20.77
N SER A 242 -5.73 -1.58 -21.95
CA SER A 242 -7.09 -1.14 -22.31
C SER A 242 -8.12 -2.26 -22.14
N GLY A 243 -9.19 -2.00 -21.39
CA GLY A 243 -10.26 -2.96 -21.14
C GLY A 243 -9.97 -3.95 -19.99
N LEU A 244 -8.87 -3.78 -19.26
CA LEU A 244 -8.52 -4.61 -18.10
C LEU A 244 -8.59 -3.80 -16.81
N PRO A 245 -8.89 -4.44 -15.67
CA PRO A 245 -8.90 -3.74 -14.38
C PRO A 245 -7.49 -3.31 -13.96
N VAL A 246 -7.39 -2.09 -13.45
CA VAL A 246 -6.14 -1.47 -13.00
C VAL A 246 -5.98 -1.55 -11.49
N SER A 247 -7.10 -1.43 -10.78
CA SER A 247 -7.17 -1.38 -9.32
C SER A 247 -8.17 -2.38 -8.75
N LEU A 248 -7.90 -2.83 -7.54
CA LEU A 248 -8.74 -3.72 -6.76
C LEU A 248 -9.01 -3.07 -5.40
N LEU A 249 -10.27 -2.81 -5.07
CA LEU A 249 -10.72 -2.32 -3.77
C LEU A 249 -11.50 -3.42 -3.05
N LEU A 250 -11.04 -3.79 -1.87
CA LEU A 250 -11.71 -4.74 -0.99
C LEU A 250 -11.96 -4.08 0.37
N ILE A 251 -13.17 -4.22 0.90
CA ILE A 251 -13.52 -3.71 2.22
C ILE A 251 -13.91 -4.88 3.12
N GLY A 252 -13.13 -5.07 4.16
CA GLY A 252 -13.41 -6.00 5.26
C GLY A 252 -13.99 -5.24 6.46
N ARG A 253 -14.96 -5.85 7.16
CA ARG A 253 -15.40 -5.39 8.47
C ARG A 253 -14.97 -6.43 9.50
N ARG A 254 -14.27 -5.99 10.55
CA ARG A 254 -13.91 -6.88 11.65
C ARG A 254 -15.16 -7.35 12.38
N GLU A 255 -15.32 -8.67 12.51
CA GLU A 255 -16.37 -9.26 13.35
C GLU A 255 -16.07 -9.08 14.85
N GLU A 256 -17.10 -9.22 15.72
CA GLU A 256 -16.99 -9.10 17.18
C GLU A 256 -16.02 -10.14 17.82
#